data_445cc70875aa37d23d973495075d6b0e
#
_entry.id   445cc70875aa37d23d973495075d6b0e
#
_cell.length_a   1.000
_cell.length_b   1.000
_cell.length_c   1.000
_cell.angle_alpha   90.00
_cell.angle_beta   90.00
_cell.angle_gamma   90.00
#
_symmetry.space_group_name_H-M   'P 1'
#
loop_
_entity.id
_entity.type
_entity.pdbx_description
1 polymer ?
#
loop_
_entity_poly.entity_id
_entity_poly.type
_entity_poly.pdbx_seq_one_letter_code
_entity_poly.pdbx_strand_id
1 'polypeptide(L)'
;MTQGHPRRWPANLALALAATMVSLGAAELLLRATWTVERVTILHDPLLGFRGRPHGSTVWTREMAGHPRTVKLNAEGFHDHERTRDVPPGMRRVAFVGDSFLEAYQVEIDAGFSQSVARRLTNRARSEGYAVEAVNQG
;
A
#
# COMPACT_ATOMS: atom_id res chain seq x y z
N MET A 1 31.98 -44.68 -48.76
CA MET A 1 32.01 -44.72 -47.30
C MET A 1 31.49 -43.39 -46.84
N THR A 2 30.17 -43.29 -46.51
CA THR A 2 29.53 -42.09 -45.97
C THR A 2 29.65 -42.09 -44.45
N GLN A 3 30.53 -41.25 -43.93
CA GLN A 3 30.62 -41.02 -42.47
C GLN A 3 29.37 -40.34 -42.01
N GLY A 4 28.50 -41.08 -41.32
CA GLY A 4 27.32 -40.53 -40.66
C GLY A 4 27.76 -39.56 -39.56
N HIS A 5 27.46 -38.27 -39.73
CA HIS A 5 27.67 -37.27 -38.68
C HIS A 5 26.80 -37.64 -37.46
N PRO A 6 27.39 -37.72 -36.28
CA PRO A 6 26.62 -38.02 -35.07
C PRO A 6 25.51 -36.93 -34.88
N ARG A 7 24.30 -37.43 -34.73
CA ARG A 7 23.11 -36.59 -34.56
C ARG A 7 23.20 -35.80 -33.23
N ARG A 8 23.69 -34.56 -33.27
CA ARG A 8 23.97 -33.70 -32.10
C ARG A 8 22.74 -32.99 -31.53
N TRP A 9 21.55 -33.28 -32.10
CA TRP A 9 20.34 -32.59 -31.69
C TRP A 9 19.97 -32.80 -30.22
N PRO A 10 20.13 -33.98 -29.55
CA PRO A 10 19.80 -34.10 -28.13
C PRO A 10 20.72 -33.26 -27.24
N ALA A 11 22.00 -33.15 -27.60
CA ALA A 11 22.94 -32.30 -26.88
C ALA A 11 22.60 -30.81 -27.04
N ASN A 12 22.20 -30.38 -28.24
CA ASN A 12 21.77 -29.01 -28.48
C ASN A 12 20.46 -28.67 -27.75
N LEU A 13 19.51 -29.63 -27.68
CA LEU A 13 18.28 -29.46 -26.92
C LEU A 13 18.58 -29.35 -25.41
N ALA A 14 19.44 -30.22 -24.89
CA ALA A 14 19.83 -30.15 -23.47
C ALA A 14 20.52 -28.82 -23.13
N LEU A 15 21.39 -28.33 -24.02
CA LEU A 15 22.06 -27.05 -23.87
C LEU A 15 21.04 -25.87 -23.91
N ALA A 16 20.09 -25.92 -24.85
CA ALA A 16 19.06 -24.91 -24.95
C ALA A 16 18.17 -24.85 -23.67
N LEU A 17 17.77 -26.02 -23.17
CA LEU A 17 17.01 -26.11 -21.92
C LEU A 17 17.82 -25.58 -20.73
N ALA A 18 19.08 -25.96 -20.61
CA ALA A 18 19.95 -25.46 -19.54
C ALA A 18 20.12 -23.92 -19.61
N ALA A 19 20.39 -23.40 -20.83
CA ALA A 19 20.48 -21.95 -21.02
C ALA A 19 19.19 -21.22 -20.66
N THR A 20 18.03 -21.75 -21.04
CA THR A 20 16.72 -21.18 -20.68
C THR A 20 16.51 -21.18 -19.17
N MET A 21 16.82 -22.29 -18.48
CA MET A 21 16.71 -22.37 -17.03
C MET A 21 17.59 -21.35 -16.30
N VAL A 22 18.85 -21.23 -16.76
CA VAL A 22 19.79 -20.23 -16.21
C VAL A 22 19.28 -18.81 -16.45
N SER A 23 18.78 -18.52 -17.65
CA SER A 23 18.25 -17.19 -18.00
C SER A 23 17.02 -16.84 -17.18
N LEU A 24 16.09 -17.78 -16.99
CA LEU A 24 14.91 -17.58 -16.15
C LEU A 24 15.30 -17.39 -14.67
N GLY A 25 16.25 -18.17 -14.17
CA GLY A 25 16.77 -18.01 -12.81
C GLY A 25 17.45 -16.66 -12.60
N ALA A 26 18.24 -16.21 -13.56
CA ALA A 26 18.86 -14.88 -13.50
C ALA A 26 17.83 -13.75 -13.56
N ALA A 27 16.83 -13.87 -14.43
CA ALA A 27 15.73 -12.90 -14.50
C ALA A 27 14.92 -12.84 -13.19
N GLU A 28 14.61 -13.99 -12.60
CA GLU A 28 13.91 -14.05 -11.29
C GLU A 28 14.74 -13.40 -10.18
N LEU A 29 16.04 -13.68 -10.10
CA LEU A 29 16.92 -13.06 -9.11
C LEU A 29 17.00 -11.54 -9.31
N LEU A 30 17.08 -11.08 -10.55
CA LEU A 30 17.08 -9.66 -10.87
C LEU A 30 15.77 -8.99 -10.45
N LEU A 31 14.64 -9.61 -10.77
CA LEU A 31 13.33 -9.12 -10.37
C LEU A 31 13.21 -9.05 -8.84
N ARG A 32 13.62 -10.08 -8.11
CA ARG A 32 13.62 -10.08 -6.64
C ARG A 32 14.52 -9.00 -6.04
N ALA A 33 15.65 -8.72 -6.69
CA ALA A 33 16.58 -7.69 -6.23
C ALA A 33 16.10 -6.25 -6.50
N THR A 34 15.36 -6.05 -7.60
CA THR A 34 14.96 -4.72 -8.06
C THR A 34 13.49 -4.41 -7.78
N TRP A 35 12.64 -5.42 -7.68
CA TRP A 35 11.21 -5.23 -7.47
C TRP A 35 10.89 -5.14 -5.99
N THR A 36 10.56 -3.95 -5.54
CA THR A 36 9.97 -3.74 -4.22
C THR A 36 8.49 -4.14 -4.30
N VAL A 37 8.19 -5.37 -3.91
CA VAL A 37 6.80 -5.83 -3.82
C VAL A 37 6.13 -5.01 -2.73
N GLU A 38 5.08 -4.27 -3.06
CA GLU A 38 4.19 -3.66 -2.07
C GLU A 38 3.70 -4.78 -1.14
N ARG A 39 4.03 -4.70 0.14
CA ARG A 39 3.51 -5.66 1.10
C ARG A 39 2.02 -5.46 1.19
N VAL A 40 1.26 -6.50 0.86
CA VAL A 40 -0.20 -6.48 0.98
C VAL A 40 -0.56 -6.20 2.44
N THR A 41 -1.06 -5.00 2.68
CA THR A 41 -1.53 -4.55 4.00
C THR A 41 -3.02 -4.78 4.18
N ILE A 42 -3.65 -5.51 3.26
CA ILE A 42 -5.08 -5.80 3.25
C ILE A 42 -5.32 -7.19 3.84
N LEU A 43 -6.27 -7.29 4.74
CA LEU A 43 -6.77 -8.53 5.33
C LEU A 43 -8.18 -8.79 4.82
N HIS A 44 -8.52 -10.07 4.63
CA HIS A 44 -9.90 -10.48 4.40
C HIS A 44 -10.69 -10.32 5.70
N ASP A 45 -11.83 -9.64 5.61
CA ASP A 45 -12.78 -9.45 6.71
C ASP A 45 -14.13 -10.04 6.30
N PRO A 46 -14.75 -10.94 7.12
CA PRO A 46 -16.00 -11.59 6.77
C PRO A 46 -17.20 -10.66 6.63
N LEU A 47 -17.16 -9.48 7.27
CA LEU A 47 -18.27 -8.50 7.27
C LEU A 47 -18.02 -7.40 6.23
N LEU A 48 -16.78 -6.92 6.12
CA LEU A 48 -16.42 -5.79 5.25
C LEU A 48 -15.85 -6.24 3.90
N GLY A 49 -15.57 -7.54 3.72
CA GLY A 49 -14.84 -8.07 2.58
C GLY A 49 -13.34 -7.91 2.75
N PHE A 50 -12.87 -6.67 2.84
CA PHE A 50 -11.45 -6.37 3.04
C PHE A 50 -11.29 -5.21 4.03
N ARG A 51 -10.18 -5.24 4.77
CA ARG A 51 -9.76 -4.13 5.63
C ARG A 51 -8.24 -4.01 5.68
N GLY A 52 -7.74 -2.84 6.02
CA GLY A 52 -6.33 -2.66 6.28
C GLY A 52 -5.85 -3.47 7.48
N ARG A 53 -4.59 -3.92 7.44
CA ARG A 53 -3.96 -4.60 8.57
C ARG A 53 -3.71 -3.59 9.69
N PRO A 54 -4.17 -3.83 10.93
CA PRO A 54 -3.82 -3.02 12.08
C PRO A 54 -2.30 -2.82 12.18
N HIS A 55 -1.86 -1.56 12.35
CA HIS A 55 -0.45 -1.15 12.37
C HIS A 55 0.33 -1.61 11.12
N GLY A 56 -0.37 -1.82 10.01
CA GLY A 56 0.23 -2.20 8.73
C GLY A 56 1.13 -1.10 8.18
N SER A 57 2.10 -1.50 7.36
CA SER A 57 2.96 -0.56 6.64
C SER A 57 3.19 -1.06 5.22
N THR A 58 3.05 -0.17 4.25
CA THR A 58 3.33 -0.45 2.84
C THR A 58 4.15 0.67 2.24
N VAL A 59 4.78 0.40 1.10
CA VAL A 59 5.48 1.43 0.33
C VAL A 59 4.63 1.73 -0.90
N TRP A 60 4.15 2.95 -0.98
CA TRP A 60 3.43 3.43 -2.14
C TRP A 60 4.42 3.90 -3.21
N THR A 61 4.41 3.27 -4.37
CA THR A 61 5.39 3.49 -5.45
C THR A 61 4.78 4.06 -6.72
N ARG A 62 3.48 4.32 -6.77
CA ARG A 62 2.82 4.79 -8.00
C ARG A 62 3.37 6.11 -8.48
N GLU A 63 3.53 6.22 -9.79
CA GLU A 63 4.21 7.27 -10.55
C GLU A 63 3.70 8.71 -10.28
N MET A 64 2.47 8.87 -9.80
CA MET A 64 1.89 10.19 -9.51
C MET A 64 2.44 10.86 -8.23
N ALA A 65 3.15 10.14 -7.38
CA ALA A 65 3.64 10.68 -6.10
C ALA A 65 5.09 11.21 -6.18
N GLY A 66 5.77 11.07 -7.30
CA GLY A 66 7.14 11.54 -7.52
C GLY A 66 8.22 10.78 -6.75
N HIS A 67 7.91 10.25 -5.58
CA HIS A 67 8.83 9.48 -4.74
C HIS A 67 8.10 8.36 -3.98
N PRO A 68 8.77 7.22 -3.74
CA PRO A 68 8.23 6.16 -2.89
C PRO A 68 7.92 6.70 -1.50
N ARG A 69 6.76 6.35 -0.95
CA ARG A 69 6.33 6.76 0.38
C ARG A 69 6.01 5.55 1.24
N THR A 70 6.41 5.61 2.49
CA THR A 70 5.95 4.64 3.48
C THR A 70 4.60 5.11 4.02
N VAL A 71 3.55 4.36 3.72
CA VAL A 71 2.22 4.52 4.28
C VAL A 71 2.11 3.66 5.51
N LYS A 72 1.62 4.23 6.61
CA LYS A 72 1.36 3.52 7.87
C LYS A 72 -0.13 3.55 8.16
N LEU A 73 -0.65 2.41 8.60
CA LEU A 73 -2.03 2.28 9.03
C LEU A 73 -2.09 2.27 10.56
N ASN A 74 -3.14 2.85 11.11
CA ASN A 74 -3.38 2.89 12.55
C ASN A 74 -3.83 1.53 13.12
N ALA A 75 -4.15 1.48 14.42
CA ALA A 75 -4.62 0.27 15.10
C ALA A 75 -5.90 -0.32 14.50
N GLU A 76 -6.70 0.47 13.81
CA GLU A 76 -7.94 0.02 13.15
C GLU A 76 -7.74 -0.38 11.69
N GLY A 77 -6.54 -0.12 11.13
CA GLY A 77 -6.18 -0.46 9.75
C GLY A 77 -6.46 0.66 8.74
N PHE A 78 -6.70 1.89 9.18
CA PHE A 78 -6.92 3.05 8.32
C PHE A 78 -5.66 3.93 8.20
N HIS A 79 -5.53 4.62 7.09
CA HIS A 79 -4.50 5.65 6.88
C HIS A 79 -4.91 6.93 7.61
N ASP A 80 -4.83 6.89 8.93
CA ASP A 80 -5.19 7.97 9.83
C ASP A 80 -4.32 7.93 11.11
N HIS A 81 -4.42 8.99 11.91
CA HIS A 81 -3.85 9.03 13.24
C HIS A 81 -4.46 7.98 14.16
N GLU A 82 -3.70 7.58 15.20
CA GLU A 82 -4.26 6.78 16.27
C GLU A 82 -5.35 7.57 17.01
N ARG A 83 -6.45 6.90 17.35
CA ARG A 83 -7.59 7.50 18.05
C ARG A 83 -8.01 6.67 19.26
N THR A 84 -8.42 7.33 20.30
CA THR A 84 -9.15 6.67 21.38
C THR A 84 -10.58 6.40 20.94
N ARG A 85 -11.20 5.35 21.46
CA ARG A 85 -12.60 5.03 21.17
C ARG A 85 -13.53 6.16 21.67
N ASP A 86 -13.27 6.64 22.88
CA ASP A 86 -14.03 7.73 23.47
C ASP A 86 -13.53 9.09 22.93
N VAL A 87 -14.46 9.97 22.64
CA VAL A 87 -14.17 11.32 22.18
C VAL A 87 -13.75 12.17 23.38
N PRO A 88 -12.55 12.80 23.35
CA PRO A 88 -12.13 13.65 24.46
C PRO A 88 -13.10 14.81 24.73
N PRO A 89 -13.22 15.27 25.99
CA PRO A 89 -14.00 16.45 26.32
C PRO A 89 -13.57 17.67 25.49
N GLY A 90 -14.52 18.45 25.02
CA GLY A 90 -14.27 19.64 24.19
C GLY A 90 -13.91 19.31 22.73
N MET A 91 -14.05 18.05 22.32
CA MET A 91 -13.87 17.65 20.91
C MET A 91 -15.18 17.11 20.34
N ARG A 92 -15.34 17.30 19.03
CA ARG A 92 -16.35 16.61 18.22
C ARG A 92 -15.66 15.76 17.18
N ARG A 93 -16.12 14.53 17.02
CA ARG A 93 -15.56 13.60 16.02
C ARG A 93 -16.45 13.53 14.80
N VAL A 94 -15.84 13.66 13.62
CA VAL A 94 -16.50 13.54 12.34
C VAL A 94 -15.85 12.39 11.57
N ALA A 95 -16.61 11.35 11.28
CA ALA A 95 -16.17 10.24 10.46
C ALA A 95 -16.36 10.59 8.97
N PHE A 96 -15.32 10.39 8.20
CA PHE A 96 -15.33 10.44 6.75
C PHE A 96 -15.26 9.00 6.24
N VAL A 97 -16.28 8.59 5.51
CA VAL A 97 -16.36 7.25 4.92
C VAL A 97 -16.29 7.40 3.41
N GLY A 98 -15.43 6.64 2.77
CA GLY A 98 -15.23 6.73 1.32
C GLY A 98 -14.41 5.58 0.77
N ASP A 99 -13.84 5.81 -0.39
CA ASP A 99 -13.01 4.88 -1.15
C ASP A 99 -11.52 5.27 -1.10
N SER A 100 -10.74 4.75 -2.04
CA SER A 100 -9.31 5.02 -2.18
C SER A 100 -8.94 6.51 -2.33
N PHE A 101 -9.86 7.38 -2.74
CA PHE A 101 -9.63 8.82 -2.76
C PHE A 101 -9.57 9.40 -1.36
N LEU A 102 -10.39 8.88 -0.45
CA LEU A 102 -10.38 9.29 0.95
C LEU A 102 -9.21 8.65 1.69
N GLU A 103 -8.89 7.40 1.39
CA GLU A 103 -7.73 6.67 1.93
C GLU A 103 -6.42 7.44 1.69
N ALA A 104 -6.27 8.05 0.50
CA ALA A 104 -5.28 9.08 0.17
C ALA A 104 -3.82 8.71 0.49
N TYR A 105 -3.37 7.49 0.11
CA TYR A 105 -1.99 7.03 0.31
C TYR A 105 -0.93 7.90 -0.38
N GLN A 106 -1.37 8.75 -1.32
CA GLN A 106 -0.52 9.66 -2.08
C GLN A 106 -0.01 10.85 -1.24
N VAL A 107 -0.67 11.18 -0.13
CA VAL A 107 -0.35 12.34 0.69
C VAL A 107 -0.11 11.95 2.16
N GLU A 108 0.58 12.82 2.92
CA GLU A 108 0.68 12.65 4.37
C GLU A 108 -0.70 12.74 5.02
N ILE A 109 -0.90 12.04 6.13
CA ILE A 109 -2.16 12.03 6.86
C ILE A 109 -2.67 13.46 7.08
N ASP A 110 -1.80 14.36 7.55
CA ASP A 110 -2.16 15.75 7.82
C ASP A 110 -2.49 16.59 6.57
N ALA A 111 -2.03 16.18 5.40
CA ALA A 111 -2.37 16.80 4.12
C ALA A 111 -3.64 16.22 3.49
N GLY A 112 -4.17 15.13 4.03
CA GLY A 112 -5.39 14.48 3.57
C GLY A 112 -6.62 15.38 3.68
N PHE A 113 -7.63 15.05 2.87
CA PHE A 113 -8.89 15.80 2.82
C PHE A 113 -9.57 15.88 4.19
N SER A 114 -9.74 14.76 4.89
CA SER A 114 -10.40 14.65 6.18
C SER A 114 -9.75 15.56 7.23
N GLN A 115 -8.43 15.53 7.35
CA GLN A 115 -7.69 16.37 8.30
C GLN A 115 -7.75 17.85 7.93
N SER A 116 -7.75 18.16 6.63
CA SER A 116 -7.90 19.54 6.15
C SER A 116 -9.26 20.13 6.48
N VAL A 117 -10.33 19.33 6.35
CA VAL A 117 -11.68 19.74 6.76
C VAL A 117 -11.77 19.90 8.28
N ALA A 118 -11.25 18.95 9.07
CA ALA A 118 -11.25 19.03 10.53
C ALA A 118 -10.57 20.32 11.03
N ARG A 119 -9.41 20.68 10.47
CA ARG A 119 -8.73 21.94 10.81
C ARG A 119 -9.59 23.18 10.53
N ARG A 120 -10.26 23.21 9.37
CA ARG A 120 -11.14 24.32 9.00
C ARG A 120 -12.36 24.41 9.93
N LEU A 121 -12.97 23.27 10.27
CA LEU A 121 -14.09 23.21 11.21
C LEU A 121 -13.66 23.64 12.61
N THR A 122 -12.51 23.16 13.11
CA THR A 122 -11.95 23.60 14.40
C THR A 122 -11.76 25.11 14.45
N ASN A 123 -11.20 25.70 13.37
CA ASN A 123 -11.00 27.16 13.34
C ASN A 123 -12.32 27.93 13.39
N ARG A 124 -13.41 27.42 12.80
CA ARG A 124 -14.73 28.02 12.88
C ARG A 124 -15.39 27.83 14.25
N ALA A 125 -15.22 26.63 14.83
CA ALA A 125 -15.84 26.27 16.11
C ALA A 125 -15.09 26.80 17.36
N ARG A 126 -13.93 27.45 17.16
CA ARG A 126 -13.09 27.94 18.25
C ARG A 126 -13.82 28.91 19.18
N SER A 127 -14.69 29.74 18.63
CA SER A 127 -15.55 30.64 19.42
C SER A 127 -16.63 29.91 20.20
N GLU A 128 -16.98 28.68 19.80
CA GLU A 128 -17.97 27.84 20.46
C GLU A 128 -17.34 26.91 21.52
N GLY A 129 -16.03 26.97 21.71
CA GLY A 129 -15.31 26.26 22.75
C GLY A 129 -15.06 24.79 22.49
N TYR A 130 -15.12 24.30 21.21
CA TYR A 130 -14.77 22.94 20.88
C TYR A 130 -13.82 22.84 19.67
N ALA A 131 -13.11 21.74 19.58
CA ALA A 131 -12.32 21.35 18.43
C ALA A 131 -12.99 20.20 17.67
N VAL A 132 -12.59 20.01 16.41
CA VAL A 132 -13.08 18.90 15.58
C VAL A 132 -11.91 18.00 15.21
N GLU A 133 -12.05 16.71 15.46
CA GLU A 133 -11.17 15.69 14.92
C GLU A 133 -11.85 14.94 13.78
N ALA A 134 -11.08 14.61 12.76
CA ALA A 134 -11.53 13.75 11.67
C ALA A 134 -11.13 12.30 11.96
N VAL A 135 -11.98 11.37 11.57
CA VAL A 135 -11.66 9.94 11.43
C VAL A 135 -11.81 9.59 9.97
N ASN A 136 -10.72 9.12 9.37
CA ASN A 136 -10.67 8.70 7.99
C ASN A 136 -10.92 7.20 7.90
N GLN A 137 -11.99 6.80 7.21
CA GLN A 137 -12.41 5.41 6.99
C GLN A 137 -12.58 5.14 5.48
N GLY A 138 -11.58 5.56 4.69
CA GLY A 138 -11.48 5.24 3.28
C GLY A 138 -10.78 3.93 3.01
#